data_fe79decf734be5f7b1e936afd0cd2acd
#
_entry.id   fe79decf734be5f7b1e936afd0cd2acd
#
_cell.length_a   1.000
_cell.length_b   1.000
_cell.length_c   1.000
_cell.angle_alpha   90.00
_cell.angle_beta   90.00
_cell.angle_gamma   90.00
#
_symmetry.space_group_name_H-M   'P 1'
#
loop_
_entity.id
_entity.type
_entity.pdbx_description
1 polymer ?
#
loop_
_entity_poly.entity_id
_entity_poly.type
_entity_poly.pdbx_seq_one_letter_code
_entity_poly.pdbx_strand_id
1 'polypeptide(L)'
;MNIKPISIETHKKWHYRGLNHYLHTKKDAVVPIVIAEIGRLVSTNPIIFLEENNKIGLYSLQGLLPNNNLMINEHGLWLGEYIPARYRSLPFVLASNSEKKNEEEKILCYLDDLNCVAEKFDVSSTPLFDDAGILSENMKRVFEFLQSIESNEVITQNALSSIDKADLLEDWTIALKLTDGEKKMTGLKRINITKLKALPAGTLEDLNKSGGLDVCFASHLSLNNIEKLKQIVIDRSSDEGNNNQTKETKSLREQTLEKQKKVQKEEMDILVKDLLLDDEI
;
A
#
# COMPACT_ATOMS: atom_id res chain seq x y z
N MET A 1 16.31 -5.09 4.53
CA MET A 1 16.13 -4.87 3.07
C MET A 1 17.36 -4.18 2.55
N ASN A 2 17.98 -4.73 1.51
CA ASN A 2 19.20 -4.19 0.91
C ASN A 2 18.83 -3.26 -0.25
N ILE A 3 19.01 -1.93 -0.07
CA ILE A 3 18.69 -0.90 -1.07
C ILE A 3 19.96 -0.62 -1.88
N LYS A 4 19.87 -0.70 -3.22
CA LYS A 4 20.97 -0.41 -4.14
C LYS A 4 20.57 0.71 -5.12
N PRO A 5 21.46 1.69 -5.36
CA PRO A 5 21.19 2.73 -6.35
C PRO A 5 21.28 2.16 -7.78
N ILE A 6 20.46 2.68 -8.68
CA ILE A 6 20.55 2.41 -10.11
C ILE A 6 21.48 3.44 -10.74
N SER A 7 22.53 2.97 -11.40
CA SER A 7 23.45 3.82 -12.16
C SER A 7 23.70 3.24 -13.54
N ILE A 8 24.00 4.09 -14.51
CA ILE A 8 24.30 3.66 -15.87
C ILE A 8 25.61 2.86 -15.96
N GLU A 9 26.60 3.22 -15.15
CA GLU A 9 27.91 2.57 -15.14
C GLU A 9 27.80 1.08 -14.79
N THR A 10 26.90 0.76 -13.86
CA THR A 10 26.74 -0.61 -13.36
C THR A 10 25.60 -1.35 -14.05
N HIS A 11 24.50 -0.64 -14.36
CA HIS A 11 23.22 -1.28 -14.70
C HIS A 11 22.78 -1.05 -16.15
N LYS A 12 23.66 -0.57 -17.05
CA LYS A 12 23.31 -0.27 -18.47
C LYS A 12 22.63 -1.44 -19.18
N LYS A 13 23.05 -2.68 -18.89
CA LYS A 13 22.53 -3.90 -19.51
C LYS A 13 21.52 -4.64 -18.63
N TRP A 14 21.16 -4.05 -17.52
CA TRP A 14 20.26 -4.70 -16.58
C TRP A 14 18.80 -4.49 -16.93
N HIS A 15 18.00 -5.44 -16.50
CA HIS A 15 16.57 -5.50 -16.76
C HIS A 15 15.79 -5.60 -15.46
N TYR A 16 14.54 -5.25 -15.55
CA TYR A 16 13.56 -5.41 -14.50
C TYR A 16 12.46 -6.38 -14.96
N ARG A 17 12.03 -7.25 -14.07
CA ARG A 17 10.79 -8.03 -14.21
C ARG A 17 9.83 -7.62 -13.10
N GLY A 18 8.54 -7.49 -13.44
CA GLY A 18 7.49 -7.20 -12.46
C GLY A 18 7.44 -8.24 -11.34
N LEU A 19 6.99 -7.81 -10.17
CA LEU A 19 6.66 -8.71 -9.08
C LEU A 19 5.46 -9.56 -9.48
N ASN A 20 5.59 -10.87 -9.43
CA ASN A 20 4.51 -11.83 -9.72
C ASN A 20 3.80 -12.33 -8.46
N HIS A 21 4.23 -11.90 -7.29
CA HIS A 21 3.62 -12.22 -6.00
C HIS A 21 3.99 -11.18 -4.93
N TYR A 22 3.19 -11.15 -3.86
CA TYR A 22 3.33 -10.23 -2.71
C TYR A 22 3.74 -10.95 -1.40
N LEU A 23 4.43 -12.10 -1.47
CA LEU A 23 4.84 -12.87 -0.27
C LEU A 23 5.70 -12.05 0.69
N HIS A 24 6.46 -11.07 0.19
CA HIS A 24 7.26 -10.17 1.00
C HIS A 24 6.40 -9.29 1.95
N THR A 25 5.10 -9.09 1.64
CA THR A 25 4.16 -8.32 2.48
C THR A 25 3.38 -9.21 3.46
N LYS A 26 3.67 -10.51 3.53
CA LYS A 26 2.88 -11.48 4.33
C LYS A 26 2.74 -11.11 5.81
N LYS A 27 3.70 -10.37 6.33
CA LYS A 27 3.73 -9.96 7.74
C LYS A 27 3.17 -8.56 8.00
N ASP A 28 2.73 -7.86 6.97
CA ASP A 28 2.29 -6.48 7.07
C ASP A 28 0.81 -6.43 7.45
N ALA A 29 0.51 -6.31 8.73
CA ALA A 29 -0.87 -6.11 9.21
C ALA A 29 -1.42 -4.72 8.84
N VAL A 30 -0.53 -3.76 8.57
CA VAL A 30 -0.84 -2.40 8.13
C VAL A 30 0.14 -1.97 7.04
N VAL A 31 -0.28 -1.05 6.17
CA VAL A 31 0.58 -0.45 5.16
C VAL A 31 0.34 1.05 5.12
N PRO A 32 1.41 1.89 5.09
CA PRO A 32 1.24 3.33 4.92
C PRO A 32 0.61 3.64 3.56
N ILE A 33 -0.29 4.62 3.57
CA ILE A 33 -0.99 5.11 2.37
C ILE A 33 -0.92 6.62 2.29
N VAL A 34 -1.15 7.16 1.12
CA VAL A 34 -1.26 8.59 0.88
C VAL A 34 -2.70 9.01 0.61
N ILE A 35 -2.98 10.31 0.77
CA ILE A 35 -4.33 10.87 0.61
C ILE A 35 -4.96 10.52 -0.75
N ALA A 36 -4.18 10.47 -1.82
CA ALA A 36 -4.65 10.10 -3.15
C ALA A 36 -5.23 8.67 -3.25
N GLU A 37 -4.93 7.79 -2.27
CA GLU A 37 -5.41 6.41 -2.26
C GLU A 37 -6.75 6.23 -1.52
N ILE A 38 -7.18 7.22 -0.72
CA ILE A 38 -8.35 7.05 0.17
C ILE A 38 -9.64 6.71 -0.60
N GLY A 39 -9.82 7.31 -1.78
CA GLY A 39 -11.01 7.06 -2.62
C GLY A 39 -11.12 5.61 -3.10
N ARG A 40 -9.98 4.93 -3.34
CA ARG A 40 -9.94 3.51 -3.72
C ARG A 40 -10.08 2.59 -2.51
N LEU A 41 -9.54 2.99 -1.36
CA LEU A 41 -9.49 2.16 -0.15
C LEU A 41 -10.76 2.22 0.70
N VAL A 42 -11.53 3.33 0.65
CA VAL A 42 -12.69 3.55 1.53
C VAL A 42 -13.72 2.42 1.46
N SER A 43 -13.90 1.79 0.31
CA SER A 43 -14.86 0.69 0.09
C SER A 43 -14.29 -0.70 0.38
N THR A 44 -12.96 -0.83 0.47
CA THR A 44 -12.28 -2.13 0.50
C THR A 44 -11.60 -2.42 1.82
N ASN A 45 -10.87 -1.44 2.38
CA ASN A 45 -10.04 -1.63 3.57
C ASN A 45 -10.31 -0.55 4.63
N PRO A 46 -10.22 -0.88 5.92
CA PRO A 46 -10.24 0.14 6.96
C PRO A 46 -9.04 1.07 6.85
N ILE A 47 -9.29 2.38 6.88
CA ILE A 47 -8.29 3.44 6.93
C ILE A 47 -8.16 3.89 8.38
N ILE A 48 -6.96 3.79 8.94
CA ILE A 48 -6.65 3.99 10.34
C ILE A 48 -5.47 4.94 10.51
N PHE A 49 -5.23 5.35 11.74
CA PHE A 49 -4.05 6.14 12.09
C PHE A 49 -3.18 5.37 13.08
N LEU A 50 -1.88 5.52 12.93
CA LEU A 50 -0.89 5.06 13.92
C LEU A 50 0.00 6.24 14.30
N GLU A 51 0.49 6.21 15.53
CA GLU A 51 1.47 7.17 16.00
C GLU A 51 2.83 6.47 16.16
N GLU A 52 3.80 6.91 15.39
CA GLU A 52 5.17 6.41 15.41
C GLU A 52 6.14 7.58 15.59
N ASN A 53 7.00 7.52 16.59
CA ASN A 53 7.99 8.57 16.89
C ASN A 53 7.34 9.98 17.02
N ASN A 54 6.21 10.08 17.69
CA ASN A 54 5.40 11.30 17.85
C ASN A 54 4.92 11.91 16.51
N LYS A 55 4.76 11.09 15.48
CA LYS A 55 4.16 11.50 14.20
C LYS A 55 2.97 10.62 13.90
N ILE A 56 1.88 11.24 13.51
CA ILE A 56 0.69 10.53 13.03
C ILE A 56 0.91 10.15 11.57
N GLY A 57 0.67 8.88 11.25
CA GLY A 57 0.66 8.34 9.89
C GLY A 57 -0.72 7.81 9.51
N LEU A 58 -1.01 7.81 8.21
CA LEU A 58 -2.22 7.25 7.61
C LEU A 58 -1.93 5.86 7.06
N TYR A 59 -2.75 4.88 7.42
CA TYR A 59 -2.52 3.48 7.08
C TYR A 59 -3.79 2.79 6.60
N SER A 60 -3.61 1.84 5.70
CA SER A 60 -4.64 0.84 5.40
C SER A 60 -4.41 -0.42 6.25
N LEU A 61 -5.45 -0.90 6.90
CA LEU A 61 -5.42 -2.11 7.70
C LEU A 61 -5.53 -3.33 6.78
N GLN A 62 -4.50 -4.17 6.78
CA GLN A 62 -4.40 -5.37 5.95
C GLN A 62 -4.71 -6.66 6.72
N GLY A 63 -4.64 -6.61 8.04
CA GLY A 63 -4.88 -7.76 8.92
C GLY A 63 -5.33 -7.35 10.31
N LEU A 64 -5.88 -8.30 11.07
CA LEU A 64 -6.37 -8.10 12.44
C LEU A 64 -5.49 -8.77 13.49
N LEU A 65 -4.45 -9.45 13.07
CA LEU A 65 -3.46 -10.11 13.92
C LEU A 65 -2.06 -9.61 13.57
N PRO A 66 -1.13 -9.56 14.52
CA PRO A 66 0.25 -9.22 14.24
C PRO A 66 0.86 -10.17 13.19
N ASN A 67 1.67 -9.62 12.31
CA ASN A 67 2.37 -10.37 11.26
C ASN A 67 1.44 -11.19 10.33
N ASN A 68 0.24 -10.68 10.06
CA ASN A 68 -0.73 -11.34 9.20
C ASN A 68 -1.37 -10.36 8.22
N ASN A 69 -1.04 -10.51 6.93
CA ASN A 69 -1.68 -9.82 5.83
C ASN A 69 -2.80 -10.71 5.27
N LEU A 70 -4.05 -10.29 5.42
CA LEU A 70 -5.23 -11.01 4.91
C LEU A 70 -5.47 -10.77 3.43
N MET A 71 -4.81 -9.74 2.85
CA MET A 71 -4.97 -9.37 1.44
C MET A 71 -4.17 -10.24 0.49
N ILE A 72 -3.40 -11.23 0.99
CA ILE A 72 -2.69 -12.19 0.15
C ILE A 72 -3.04 -13.63 0.54
N ASN A 73 -2.97 -14.53 -0.44
CA ASN A 73 -3.09 -15.97 -0.19
C ASN A 73 -1.72 -16.61 0.12
N GLU A 74 -1.70 -17.92 0.32
CA GLU A 74 -0.49 -18.71 0.60
C GLU A 74 0.55 -18.66 -0.53
N HIS A 75 0.12 -18.40 -1.78
CA HIS A 75 0.99 -18.26 -2.95
C HIS A 75 1.43 -16.81 -3.21
N GLY A 76 1.02 -15.86 -2.35
CA GLY A 76 1.36 -14.45 -2.45
C GLY A 76 0.54 -13.68 -3.49
N LEU A 77 -0.57 -14.23 -3.97
CA LEU A 77 -1.48 -13.48 -4.83
C LEU A 77 -2.29 -12.50 -4.01
N TRP A 78 -2.45 -11.29 -4.55
CA TRP A 78 -3.27 -10.26 -3.95
C TRP A 78 -4.75 -10.61 -4.10
N LEU A 79 -5.51 -10.54 -3.01
CA LEU A 79 -6.93 -10.88 -2.94
C LEU A 79 -7.83 -9.65 -2.87
N GLY A 80 -7.27 -8.49 -2.55
CA GLY A 80 -8.03 -7.24 -2.43
C GLY A 80 -8.30 -6.60 -3.81
N GLU A 81 -9.23 -5.67 -3.85
CA GLU A 81 -9.57 -4.92 -5.07
C GLU A 81 -8.53 -3.83 -5.42
N TYR A 82 -7.76 -3.39 -4.44
CA TYR A 82 -6.75 -2.35 -4.61
C TYR A 82 -5.43 -2.73 -3.96
N ILE A 83 -4.35 -2.56 -4.68
CA ILE A 83 -2.99 -2.77 -4.16
C ILE A 83 -2.42 -1.41 -3.75
N PRO A 84 -2.07 -1.16 -2.48
CA PRO A 84 -1.49 0.09 -2.03
C PRO A 84 -0.25 0.52 -2.81
N ALA A 85 -0.11 1.82 -3.05
CA ALA A 85 0.97 2.40 -3.85
C ALA A 85 2.37 1.97 -3.35
N ARG A 86 2.54 1.85 -2.04
CA ARG A 86 3.77 1.38 -1.42
C ARG A 86 4.17 -0.04 -1.85
N TYR A 87 3.21 -0.91 -2.15
CA TYR A 87 3.49 -2.25 -2.67
C TYR A 87 3.69 -2.26 -4.18
N ARG A 88 2.93 -1.41 -4.91
CA ARG A 88 3.05 -1.30 -6.37
C ARG A 88 4.38 -0.70 -6.81
N SER A 89 4.99 0.18 -5.99
CA SER A 89 6.28 0.78 -6.29
C SER A 89 7.44 -0.22 -6.28
N LEU A 90 7.30 -1.33 -5.55
CA LEU A 90 8.37 -2.30 -5.40
C LEU A 90 8.72 -3.00 -6.73
N PRO A 91 9.99 -3.28 -6.96
CA PRO A 91 11.13 -3.18 -6.02
C PRO A 91 11.76 -1.78 -5.94
N PHE A 92 11.21 -0.77 -6.61
CA PHE A 92 11.83 0.54 -6.73
C PHE A 92 11.46 1.47 -5.58
N VAL A 93 12.41 2.29 -5.18
CA VAL A 93 12.28 3.33 -4.16
C VAL A 93 13.11 4.54 -4.54
N LEU A 94 12.75 5.73 -4.06
CA LEU A 94 13.60 6.92 -4.15
C LEU A 94 14.44 7.04 -2.88
N ALA A 95 15.69 7.45 -3.04
CA ALA A 95 16.58 7.80 -1.95
C ALA A 95 17.19 9.19 -2.20
N SER A 96 17.48 9.92 -1.13
CA SER A 96 18.20 11.20 -1.23
C SER A 96 19.66 10.93 -1.58
N ASN A 97 20.23 11.72 -2.48
CA ASN A 97 21.63 11.64 -2.85
C ASN A 97 22.50 12.27 -1.74
N SER A 98 23.02 11.45 -0.85
CA SER A 98 23.86 11.92 0.28
C SER A 98 25.21 12.51 -0.15
N GLU A 99 25.66 12.27 -1.38
CA GLU A 99 26.95 12.79 -1.89
C GLU A 99 26.84 14.23 -2.40
N LYS A 100 25.64 14.68 -2.72
CA LYS A 100 25.39 16.05 -3.16
C LYS A 100 24.74 16.87 -2.03
N LYS A 101 25.28 18.05 -1.75
CA LYS A 101 24.77 18.98 -0.72
C LYS A 101 23.34 19.48 -0.96
N ASN A 102 22.72 19.18 -2.11
CA ASN A 102 21.34 19.50 -2.42
C ASN A 102 20.45 18.29 -2.06
N GLU A 103 19.75 18.38 -0.95
CA GLU A 103 18.79 17.37 -0.47
C GLU A 103 17.63 17.06 -1.45
N GLU A 104 17.49 17.86 -2.51
CA GLU A 104 16.42 17.77 -3.51
C GLU A 104 16.68 16.72 -4.60
N GLU A 105 17.93 16.28 -4.81
CA GLU A 105 18.22 15.32 -5.87
C GLU A 105 17.94 13.90 -5.42
N LYS A 106 16.87 13.33 -5.94
CA LYS A 106 16.47 11.93 -5.68
C LYS A 106 17.11 11.00 -6.68
N ILE A 107 17.58 9.87 -6.19
CA ILE A 107 18.11 8.78 -7.01
C ILE A 107 17.18 7.58 -6.96
N LEU A 108 17.00 6.94 -8.11
CA LEU A 108 16.26 5.71 -8.22
C LEU A 108 17.09 4.56 -7.66
N CYS A 109 16.50 3.84 -6.73
CA CYS A 109 17.07 2.67 -6.10
C CYS A 109 16.15 1.46 -6.24
N TYR A 110 16.66 0.28 -5.97
CA TYR A 110 15.88 -0.94 -5.92
C TYR A 110 16.20 -1.81 -4.70
N LEU A 111 15.24 -2.62 -4.30
CA LEU A 111 15.38 -3.61 -3.24
C LEU A 111 15.93 -4.91 -3.84
N ASP A 112 17.21 -5.18 -3.59
CA ASP A 112 17.95 -6.33 -4.13
C ASP A 112 17.35 -7.67 -3.66
N ASP A 113 16.85 -7.71 -2.43
CA ASP A 113 16.27 -8.92 -1.82
C ASP A 113 15.06 -9.47 -2.59
N LEU A 114 14.41 -8.67 -3.43
CA LEU A 114 13.25 -9.10 -4.23
C LEU A 114 13.63 -9.81 -5.53
N ASN A 115 14.90 -9.81 -5.91
CA ASN A 115 15.43 -10.49 -7.10
C ASN A 115 14.69 -10.15 -8.40
N CYS A 116 14.20 -8.91 -8.53
CA CYS A 116 13.43 -8.42 -9.67
C CYS A 116 14.27 -7.58 -10.65
N VAL A 117 15.53 -7.27 -10.29
CA VAL A 117 16.47 -6.46 -11.09
C VAL A 117 17.75 -7.26 -11.27
N ALA A 118 18.14 -7.54 -12.52
CA ALA A 118 19.34 -8.33 -12.84
C ALA A 118 19.82 -8.05 -14.27
N GLU A 119 21.06 -8.48 -14.59
CA GLU A 119 21.61 -8.33 -15.93
C GLU A 119 20.86 -9.16 -16.97
N LYS A 120 20.29 -10.30 -16.58
CA LYS A 120 19.55 -11.18 -17.46
C LYS A 120 18.45 -11.94 -16.74
N PHE A 121 17.34 -12.15 -17.43
CA PHE A 121 16.27 -13.05 -17.02
C PHE A 121 15.93 -14.05 -18.13
N ASP A 122 15.47 -15.24 -17.73
CA ASP A 122 14.99 -16.28 -18.66
C ASP A 122 13.55 -16.02 -19.15
N VAL A 123 12.89 -14.98 -18.63
CA VAL A 123 11.52 -14.57 -18.96
C VAL A 123 11.51 -13.15 -19.50
N SER A 124 10.39 -12.73 -20.06
CA SER A 124 10.19 -11.34 -20.51
C SER A 124 10.51 -10.36 -19.41
N SER A 125 11.31 -9.37 -19.73
CA SER A 125 11.80 -8.34 -18.80
C SER A 125 11.95 -7.01 -19.52
N THR A 126 11.98 -5.93 -18.78
CA THR A 126 12.06 -4.55 -19.26
C THR A 126 13.48 -4.02 -19.03
N PRO A 127 14.17 -3.46 -20.02
CA PRO A 127 15.50 -2.85 -19.79
C PRO A 127 15.37 -1.62 -18.88
N LEU A 128 16.37 -1.43 -18.01
CA LEU A 128 16.45 -0.25 -17.16
C LEU A 128 16.83 1.00 -17.96
N PHE A 129 17.70 0.85 -18.96
CA PHE A 129 18.19 1.93 -19.81
C PHE A 129 17.92 1.60 -21.28
N ASP A 130 17.77 2.63 -22.09
CA ASP A 130 17.76 2.53 -23.55
C ASP A 130 19.18 2.43 -24.13
N ASP A 131 19.29 2.32 -25.46
CA ASP A 131 20.57 2.22 -26.16
C ASP A 131 21.45 3.48 -25.97
N ALA A 132 20.82 4.65 -25.79
CA ALA A 132 21.49 5.92 -25.54
C ALA A 132 22.00 6.03 -24.07
N GLY A 133 21.61 5.10 -23.20
CA GLY A 133 21.99 5.12 -21.78
C GLY A 133 21.13 6.03 -20.93
N ILE A 134 19.94 6.37 -21.39
CA ILE A 134 18.93 7.12 -20.65
C ILE A 134 17.95 6.10 -20.03
N LEU A 135 17.33 6.39 -18.90
CA LEU A 135 16.28 5.53 -18.33
C LEU A 135 15.23 5.22 -19.41
N SER A 136 14.90 3.93 -19.56
CA SER A 136 13.86 3.51 -20.48
C SER A 136 12.51 4.16 -20.15
N GLU A 137 11.60 4.25 -21.11
CA GLU A 137 10.29 4.88 -20.91
C GLU A 137 9.51 4.25 -19.74
N ASN A 138 9.60 2.93 -19.56
CA ASN A 138 8.98 2.27 -18.41
C ASN A 138 9.63 2.69 -17.09
N MET A 139 10.94 2.88 -17.06
CA MET A 139 11.65 3.32 -15.85
C MET A 139 11.41 4.80 -15.55
N LYS A 140 11.20 5.64 -16.55
CA LYS A 140 10.75 7.04 -16.35
C LYS A 140 9.39 7.08 -15.68
N ARG A 141 8.42 6.27 -16.15
CA ARG A 141 7.10 6.16 -15.51
C ARG A 141 7.19 5.66 -14.06
N VAL A 142 8.05 4.67 -13.79
CA VAL A 142 8.31 4.23 -12.42
C VAL A 142 8.85 5.38 -11.56
N PHE A 143 9.76 6.16 -12.09
CA PHE A 143 10.35 7.31 -11.39
C PHE A 143 9.28 8.38 -11.10
N GLU A 144 8.48 8.76 -12.10
CA GLU A 144 7.35 9.68 -11.97
C GLU A 144 6.32 9.21 -10.94
N PHE A 145 5.98 7.92 -10.96
CA PHE A 145 5.11 7.32 -9.96
C PHE A 145 5.67 7.44 -8.54
N LEU A 146 6.95 7.17 -8.34
CA LEU A 146 7.60 7.32 -7.04
C LEU A 146 7.62 8.79 -6.59
N GLN A 147 7.86 9.73 -7.49
CA GLN A 147 7.79 11.17 -7.20
C GLN A 147 6.37 11.60 -6.82
N SER A 148 5.35 11.04 -7.48
CA SER A 148 3.96 11.32 -7.14
C SER A 148 3.61 10.82 -5.73
N ILE A 149 4.11 9.65 -5.32
CA ILE A 149 3.95 9.16 -3.95
C ILE A 149 4.59 10.15 -2.95
N GLU A 150 5.83 10.59 -3.16
CA GLU A 150 6.50 11.55 -2.27
C GLU A 150 5.75 12.88 -2.18
N SER A 151 5.27 13.42 -3.32
CA SER A 151 4.48 14.64 -3.34
C SER A 151 3.18 14.47 -2.53
N ASN A 152 2.50 13.35 -2.70
CA ASN A 152 1.30 13.01 -1.95
C ASN A 152 1.59 12.74 -0.46
N GLU A 153 2.78 12.26 -0.08
CA GLU A 153 3.18 12.16 1.33
C GLU A 153 3.19 13.52 2.02
N VAL A 154 3.69 14.57 1.34
CA VAL A 154 3.67 15.95 1.86
C VAL A 154 2.24 16.44 2.07
N ILE A 155 1.36 16.25 1.09
CA ILE A 155 -0.05 16.61 1.18
C ILE A 155 -0.74 15.85 2.32
N THR A 156 -0.46 14.55 2.43
CA THR A 156 -0.99 13.69 3.50
C THR A 156 -0.55 14.19 4.87
N GLN A 157 0.72 14.55 5.06
CA GLN A 157 1.22 15.08 6.33
C GLN A 157 0.57 16.41 6.70
N ASN A 158 0.27 17.28 5.74
CA ASN A 158 -0.47 18.53 5.98
C ASN A 158 -1.89 18.25 6.49
N ALA A 159 -2.59 17.29 5.85
CA ALA A 159 -3.92 16.86 6.27
C ALA A 159 -3.89 16.25 7.69
N LEU A 160 -2.93 15.37 7.97
CA LEU A 160 -2.76 14.74 9.29
C LEU A 160 -2.42 15.76 10.38
N SER A 161 -1.58 16.75 10.06
CA SER A 161 -1.26 17.84 11.00
C SER A 161 -2.50 18.67 11.37
N SER A 162 -3.42 18.90 10.44
CA SER A 162 -4.67 19.61 10.73
C SER A 162 -5.63 18.78 11.59
N ILE A 163 -5.69 17.45 11.36
CA ILE A 163 -6.48 16.51 12.17
C ILE A 163 -5.95 16.46 13.62
N ASP A 164 -4.63 16.37 13.77
CA ASP A 164 -3.97 16.34 15.07
C ASP A 164 -4.16 17.64 15.85
N LYS A 165 -3.97 18.80 15.21
CA LYS A 165 -4.23 20.12 15.81
C LYS A 165 -5.68 20.29 16.26
N ALA A 166 -6.62 19.67 15.58
CA ALA A 166 -8.04 19.71 15.94
C ALA A 166 -8.41 18.65 17.02
N ASP A 167 -7.45 17.90 17.54
CA ASP A 167 -7.62 16.85 18.57
C ASP A 167 -8.74 15.84 18.20
N LEU A 168 -8.74 15.40 16.95
CA LEU A 168 -9.79 14.53 16.41
C LEU A 168 -9.50 13.04 16.57
N LEU A 169 -8.29 12.66 16.98
CA LEU A 169 -7.92 11.26 17.10
C LEU A 169 -8.25 10.72 18.50
N GLU A 170 -8.74 9.50 18.53
CA GLU A 170 -8.93 8.74 19.77
C GLU A 170 -8.30 7.35 19.64
N ASP A 171 -7.79 6.84 20.77
CA ASP A 171 -7.24 5.50 20.84
C ASP A 171 -8.32 4.47 20.55
N TRP A 172 -7.94 3.45 19.81
CA TRP A 172 -8.87 2.42 19.39
C TRP A 172 -8.26 1.02 19.48
N THR A 173 -9.06 0.08 19.95
CA THR A 173 -8.69 -1.34 20.05
C THR A 173 -9.71 -2.18 19.31
N ILE A 174 -9.24 -3.07 18.43
CA ILE A 174 -10.08 -4.06 17.78
C ILE A 174 -9.97 -5.37 18.55
N ALA A 175 -11.10 -5.84 19.06
CA ALA A 175 -11.21 -7.16 19.68
C ALA A 175 -11.71 -8.19 18.65
N LEU A 176 -11.06 -9.34 18.61
CA LEU A 176 -11.39 -10.46 17.75
C LEU A 176 -11.61 -11.70 18.62
N LYS A 177 -12.82 -12.24 18.61
CA LYS A 177 -13.16 -13.49 19.32
C LYS A 177 -12.87 -14.66 18.39
N LEU A 178 -11.95 -15.51 18.78
CA LEU A 178 -11.58 -16.73 18.08
C LEU A 178 -11.88 -17.95 18.97
N THR A 179 -11.81 -19.13 18.41
CA THR A 179 -12.03 -20.40 19.13
C THR A 179 -11.02 -20.64 20.26
N ASP A 180 -9.80 -20.09 20.11
CA ASP A 180 -8.71 -20.17 21.08
C ASP A 180 -8.69 -19.00 22.10
N GLY A 181 -9.69 -18.08 22.05
CA GLY A 181 -9.83 -16.96 22.97
C GLY A 181 -9.99 -15.60 22.28
N GLU A 182 -9.97 -14.55 23.09
CA GLU A 182 -10.04 -13.17 22.57
C GLU A 182 -8.62 -12.65 22.27
N LYS A 183 -8.42 -12.15 21.06
CA LYS A 183 -7.20 -11.42 20.66
C LYS A 183 -7.51 -9.95 20.46
N LYS A 184 -6.57 -9.07 20.78
CA LYS A 184 -6.73 -7.62 20.70
C LYS A 184 -5.62 -7.01 19.87
N MET A 185 -6.01 -6.17 18.93
CA MET A 185 -5.11 -5.30 18.20
C MET A 185 -5.20 -3.90 18.82
N THR A 186 -4.11 -3.42 19.38
CA THR A 186 -4.00 -2.14 20.11
C THR A 186 -3.04 -1.19 19.40
N GLY A 187 -2.94 0.06 19.87
CA GLY A 187 -2.07 1.08 19.29
C GLY A 187 -2.66 1.74 18.04
N LEU A 188 -3.88 1.39 17.68
CA LEU A 188 -4.59 2.03 16.58
C LEU A 188 -5.26 3.32 17.07
N LYS A 189 -5.38 4.29 16.15
CA LYS A 189 -6.22 5.49 16.37
C LYS A 189 -7.25 5.59 15.26
N ARG A 190 -8.40 6.20 15.59
CA ARG A 190 -9.49 6.49 14.65
C ARG A 190 -10.01 7.91 14.87
N ILE A 191 -10.84 8.40 13.95
CA ILE A 191 -11.50 9.69 14.09
C ILE A 191 -12.61 9.61 15.14
N ASN A 192 -12.59 10.53 16.09
CA ASN A 192 -13.73 10.81 16.97
C ASN A 192 -14.76 11.65 16.21
N ILE A 193 -15.74 10.95 15.61
CA ILE A 193 -16.77 11.60 14.78
C ILE A 193 -17.66 12.59 15.57
N THR A 194 -17.79 12.40 16.87
CA THR A 194 -18.56 13.32 17.73
C THR A 194 -17.82 14.65 17.89
N LYS A 195 -16.51 14.61 18.14
CA LYS A 195 -15.67 15.80 18.14
C LYS A 195 -15.70 16.51 16.79
N LEU A 196 -15.54 15.76 15.68
CA LEU A 196 -15.55 16.33 14.33
C LEU A 196 -16.84 17.11 14.06
N LYS A 197 -18.01 16.56 14.41
CA LYS A 197 -19.31 17.21 14.24
C LYS A 197 -19.52 18.43 15.13
N ALA A 198 -18.77 18.55 16.22
CA ALA A 198 -18.86 19.66 17.16
C ALA A 198 -17.84 20.78 16.90
N LEU A 199 -17.01 20.67 15.84
CA LEU A 199 -15.99 21.65 15.54
C LEU A 199 -16.58 23.02 15.14
N PRO A 200 -15.92 24.12 15.52
CA PRO A 200 -16.22 25.46 15.01
C PRO A 200 -16.03 25.55 13.48
N ALA A 201 -16.80 26.43 12.83
CA ALA A 201 -16.74 26.60 11.38
C ALA A 201 -15.32 26.90 10.84
N GLY A 202 -14.54 27.72 11.54
CA GLY A 202 -13.18 28.04 11.11
C GLY A 202 -12.26 26.80 11.10
N THR A 203 -12.35 25.94 12.12
CA THR A 203 -11.57 24.70 12.17
C THR A 203 -12.01 23.70 11.08
N LEU A 204 -13.31 23.64 10.76
CA LEU A 204 -13.81 22.85 9.64
C LEU A 204 -13.30 23.39 8.29
N GLU A 205 -13.20 24.71 8.12
CA GLU A 205 -12.62 25.35 6.95
C GLU A 205 -11.13 24.97 6.80
N ASP A 206 -10.36 25.02 7.87
CA ASP A 206 -8.94 24.64 7.86
C ASP A 206 -8.74 23.16 7.51
N LEU A 207 -9.57 22.27 8.07
CA LEU A 207 -9.58 20.85 7.72
C LEU A 207 -9.93 20.63 6.24
N ASN A 208 -10.92 21.36 5.72
CA ASN A 208 -11.29 21.27 4.30
C ASN A 208 -10.14 21.72 3.39
N LYS A 209 -9.50 22.85 3.68
CA LYS A 209 -8.37 23.38 2.88
C LYS A 209 -7.15 22.45 2.87
N SER A 210 -6.94 21.73 3.95
CA SER A 210 -5.81 20.79 4.07
C SER A 210 -6.07 19.39 3.50
N GLY A 211 -7.32 19.08 3.10
CA GLY A 211 -7.77 17.72 2.78
C GLY A 211 -8.02 16.84 4.02
N GLY A 212 -7.83 17.37 5.23
CA GLY A 212 -8.04 16.65 6.49
C GLY A 212 -9.49 16.20 6.67
N LEU A 213 -10.45 16.97 6.17
CA LEU A 213 -11.87 16.63 6.26
C LEU A 213 -12.22 15.38 5.44
N ASP A 214 -11.67 15.25 4.25
CA ASP A 214 -11.84 14.06 3.39
C ASP A 214 -11.24 12.81 4.05
N VAL A 215 -10.04 12.94 4.62
CA VAL A 215 -9.40 11.86 5.39
C VAL A 215 -10.26 11.45 6.57
N CYS A 216 -10.84 12.40 7.33
CA CYS A 216 -11.72 12.10 8.46
C CYS A 216 -12.93 11.27 8.05
N PHE A 217 -13.63 11.68 6.99
CA PHE A 217 -14.82 10.96 6.52
C PHE A 217 -14.47 9.63 5.88
N ALA A 218 -13.44 9.56 5.04
CA ALA A 218 -12.99 8.31 4.44
C ALA A 218 -12.58 7.29 5.51
N SER A 219 -11.78 7.71 6.50
CA SER A 219 -11.43 6.84 7.63
C SER A 219 -12.69 6.33 8.34
N HIS A 220 -13.59 7.23 8.76
CA HIS A 220 -14.80 6.86 9.48
C HIS A 220 -15.67 5.87 8.70
N LEU A 221 -15.93 6.11 7.42
CA LEU A 221 -16.75 5.24 6.57
C LEU A 221 -16.07 3.89 6.29
N SER A 222 -14.76 3.88 6.12
CA SER A 222 -14.00 2.67 5.85
C SER A 222 -14.01 1.64 6.99
N LEU A 223 -14.31 2.07 8.23
CA LEU A 223 -14.35 1.17 9.39
C LEU A 223 -15.41 0.06 9.26
N ASN A 224 -16.42 0.25 8.40
CA ASN A 224 -17.37 -0.80 8.07
C ASN A 224 -16.70 -2.05 7.45
N ASN A 225 -15.52 -1.89 6.82
CA ASN A 225 -14.78 -3.01 6.23
C ASN A 225 -14.11 -3.93 7.27
N ILE A 226 -14.09 -3.54 8.56
CA ILE A 226 -13.53 -4.40 9.63
C ILE A 226 -14.27 -5.72 9.74
N GLU A 227 -15.58 -5.72 9.57
CA GLU A 227 -16.36 -6.95 9.64
C GLU A 227 -15.98 -7.92 8.51
N LYS A 228 -15.63 -7.40 7.32
CA LYS A 228 -15.08 -8.23 6.23
C LYS A 228 -13.76 -8.88 6.63
N LEU A 229 -12.84 -8.12 7.25
CA LEU A 229 -11.57 -8.66 7.72
C LEU A 229 -11.75 -9.72 8.82
N LYS A 230 -12.69 -9.49 9.76
CA LYS A 230 -13.02 -10.48 10.79
C LYS A 230 -13.51 -11.78 10.17
N GLN A 231 -14.41 -11.68 9.18
CA GLN A 231 -14.93 -12.87 8.50
C GLN A 231 -13.81 -13.67 7.82
N ILE A 232 -12.89 -13.00 7.13
CA ILE A 232 -11.72 -13.67 6.50
C ILE A 232 -10.87 -14.41 7.55
N VAL A 233 -10.66 -13.85 8.75
CA VAL A 233 -9.91 -14.53 9.82
C VAL A 233 -10.65 -15.77 10.30
N ILE A 234 -11.96 -15.68 10.53
CA ILE A 234 -12.80 -16.78 10.99
C ILE A 234 -12.80 -17.91 9.96
N ASP A 235 -12.99 -17.58 8.68
CA ASP A 235 -13.01 -18.57 7.60
C ASP A 235 -11.68 -19.33 7.50
N ARG A 236 -10.54 -18.61 7.53
CA ARG A 236 -9.21 -19.22 7.50
C ARG A 236 -8.94 -20.11 8.71
N SER A 237 -9.38 -19.70 9.90
CA SER A 237 -9.21 -20.51 11.11
C SER A 237 -10.07 -21.79 11.10
N SER A 238 -11.20 -21.77 10.40
CA SER A 238 -12.08 -22.92 10.21
C SER A 238 -11.52 -23.93 9.18
N ASP A 239 -10.88 -23.42 8.11
CA ASP A 239 -10.25 -24.24 7.07
C ASP A 239 -9.00 -24.97 7.56
N GLU A 240 -8.22 -24.40 8.47
CA GLU A 240 -7.08 -25.06 9.10
C GLU A 240 -7.50 -26.28 9.94
N GLY A 241 -8.73 -26.27 10.47
CA GLY A 241 -9.33 -27.43 11.20
C GLY A 241 -9.85 -28.55 10.28
N ASN A 242 -10.02 -28.28 8.98
CA ASN A 242 -10.76 -29.17 8.06
C ASN A 242 -9.90 -29.66 6.87
N ASN A 243 -8.63 -29.97 7.09
CA ASN A 243 -7.62 -30.34 6.06
C ASN A 243 -7.90 -31.67 5.32
N ASN A 244 -9.15 -32.11 5.20
CA ASN A 244 -9.55 -33.38 4.55
C ASN A 244 -10.57 -33.25 3.42
N GLN A 245 -10.75 -32.10 2.77
CA GLN A 245 -11.69 -32.00 1.62
C GLN A 245 -11.02 -31.47 0.35
N THR A 246 -10.80 -32.37 -0.55
CA THR A 246 -11.21 -32.63 -1.94
C THR A 246 -10.44 -31.93 -3.07
N LYS A 247 -9.97 -32.78 -3.99
CA LYS A 247 -9.29 -32.47 -5.27
C LYS A 247 -10.08 -31.56 -6.23
N GLU A 248 -11.40 -31.47 -6.11
CA GLU A 248 -12.27 -30.61 -6.97
C GLU A 248 -12.10 -29.12 -6.69
N THR A 249 -11.86 -28.75 -5.42
CA THR A 249 -11.60 -27.37 -5.04
C THR A 249 -10.27 -26.81 -5.59
N LYS A 250 -9.29 -27.70 -5.84
CA LYS A 250 -8.00 -27.31 -6.44
C LYS A 250 -8.15 -26.85 -7.90
N SER A 251 -8.93 -27.53 -8.71
CA SER A 251 -9.13 -27.19 -10.13
C SER A 251 -9.86 -25.85 -10.32
N LEU A 252 -10.91 -25.58 -9.52
CA LEU A 252 -11.60 -24.27 -9.55
C LEU A 252 -10.69 -23.13 -9.05
N ARG A 253 -9.87 -23.39 -8.03
CA ARG A 253 -8.90 -22.43 -7.50
C ARG A 253 -7.81 -22.10 -8.53
N GLU A 254 -7.31 -23.06 -9.29
CA GLU A 254 -6.32 -22.84 -10.34
C GLU A 254 -6.87 -21.98 -11.49
N GLN A 255 -8.11 -22.23 -11.93
CA GLN A 255 -8.77 -21.40 -12.95
C GLN A 255 -9.07 -19.98 -12.48
N THR A 256 -9.43 -19.80 -11.21
CA THR A 256 -9.62 -18.48 -10.61
C THR A 256 -8.28 -17.75 -10.49
N LEU A 257 -7.21 -18.47 -10.19
CA LEU A 257 -5.84 -18.00 -10.09
C LEU A 257 -5.32 -17.45 -11.43
N GLU A 258 -5.56 -18.15 -12.54
CA GLU A 258 -5.18 -17.70 -13.88
C GLU A 258 -5.97 -16.46 -14.32
N LYS A 259 -7.28 -16.42 -14.03
CA LYS A 259 -8.09 -15.22 -14.27
C LYS A 259 -7.60 -14.01 -13.49
N GLN A 260 -7.29 -14.19 -12.19
CA GLN A 260 -6.78 -13.11 -11.35
C GLN A 260 -5.40 -12.60 -11.82
N LYS A 261 -4.50 -13.50 -12.23
CA LYS A 261 -3.19 -13.10 -12.81
C LYS A 261 -3.35 -12.24 -14.07
N LYS A 262 -4.33 -12.56 -14.90
CA LYS A 262 -4.62 -11.79 -16.12
C LYS A 262 -5.20 -10.43 -15.82
N VAL A 263 -6.15 -10.36 -14.88
CA VAL A 263 -6.75 -9.10 -14.40
C VAL A 263 -5.71 -8.22 -13.70
N GLN A 264 -4.87 -8.77 -12.82
CA GLN A 264 -3.81 -8.00 -12.15
C GLN A 264 -2.78 -7.43 -13.13
N LYS A 265 -2.48 -8.15 -14.22
CA LYS A 265 -1.58 -7.63 -15.26
C LYS A 265 -2.23 -6.49 -16.05
N GLU A 266 -3.50 -6.62 -16.39
CA GLU A 266 -4.29 -5.59 -17.09
C GLU A 266 -4.51 -4.36 -16.17
N GLU A 267 -4.79 -4.57 -14.89
CA GLU A 267 -4.94 -3.47 -13.91
C GLU A 267 -3.61 -2.76 -13.62
N MET A 268 -2.48 -3.46 -13.63
CA MET A 268 -1.17 -2.84 -13.48
C MET A 268 -0.85 -1.92 -14.68
N ASP A 269 -1.24 -2.34 -15.90
CA ASP A 269 -1.09 -1.53 -17.11
C ASP A 269 -2.06 -0.33 -17.14
N ILE A 270 -3.27 -0.48 -16.56
CA ILE A 270 -4.28 0.58 -16.47
C ILE A 270 -3.96 1.57 -15.35
N LEU A 271 -3.52 1.11 -14.18
CA LEU A 271 -3.22 1.95 -13.01
C LEU A 271 -2.01 2.85 -13.20
N VAL A 272 -1.02 2.42 -13.98
CA VAL A 272 0.07 3.30 -14.43
C VAL A 272 -0.49 4.42 -15.33
N LYS A 273 -1.59 4.16 -16.05
CA LYS A 273 -2.24 5.11 -16.95
C LYS A 273 -3.18 6.08 -16.22
N ASP A 274 -3.93 5.60 -15.22
CA ASP A 274 -4.90 6.41 -14.47
C ASP A 274 -4.24 7.35 -13.45
N LEU A 275 -3.09 6.97 -12.86
CA LEU A 275 -2.33 7.85 -11.96
C LEU A 275 -1.63 9.02 -12.68
N LEU A 276 -1.48 8.92 -14.01
CA LEU A 276 -0.92 9.99 -14.86
C LEU A 276 -2.01 10.90 -15.46
N LEU A 277 -3.31 10.55 -15.31
CA LEU A 277 -4.43 11.31 -15.87
C LEU A 277 -5.14 12.21 -14.84
N ASP A 278 -4.86 12.09 -13.54
CA ASP A 278 -5.47 12.92 -12.49
C ASP A 278 -4.75 14.28 -12.25
N ASP A 279 -3.75 14.62 -13.07
CA ASP A 279 -3.07 15.94 -13.02
C ASP A 279 -3.73 17.02 -13.91
N GLU A 280 -4.93 16.78 -14.47
CA GLU A 280 -5.69 17.77 -15.26
C GLU A 280 -7.04 18.15 -14.63
N ILE A 281 -7.08 18.49 -13.31
CA ILE A 281 -8.21 19.26 -12.75
C ILE A 281 -7.68 20.30 -11.76
#